data_df41bc2cc036e0559feaa137698f8beb
#
_entry.id   df41bc2cc036e0559feaa137698f8beb
#
_cell.length_a   1.000
_cell.length_b   1.000
_cell.length_c   1.000
_cell.angle_alpha   90.00
_cell.angle_beta   90.00
_cell.angle_gamma   90.00
#
_symmetry.space_group_name_H-M   'P 1'
#
loop_
_entity.id
_entity.type
_entity.pdbx_description
1 polymer ?
#
loop_
_entity_poly.entity_id
_entity_poly.type
_entity_poly.pdbx_seq_one_letter_code
_entity_poly.pdbx_strand_id
1 'polypeptide(L)'
;KENGHAIVPEVCIFFEDTLFRGNRTTKKNAEHFSAFNSYNYPALAKAGVHIKYFRSYIHYPEPGAKLRLRLKIDRNVAILKLFPGITQHTVHAILNIPSLKAIVLESFGAGNAPRREWFYNELKEANDRGIIIVNKSQCSTGSVEMGRYETSLNLVNAGVISGFDCTTEAMVAKLMYLLGEYDSADAVKHWLSVSICGEMTING
;
A
#
# COMPACT_ATOMS: atom_id res chain seq x y z
N LYS A 1 10.94 16.81 -22.04
CA LYS A 1 9.71 17.55 -22.31
C LYS A 1 9.32 17.36 -23.77
N GLU A 2 8.05 17.28 -24.05
CA GLU A 2 7.50 17.23 -25.39
C GLU A 2 6.45 18.35 -25.50
N ASN A 3 6.57 19.22 -26.48
CA ASN A 3 5.69 20.41 -26.63
C ASN A 3 5.55 21.27 -25.34
N GLY A 4 6.62 21.38 -24.58
CA GLY A 4 6.63 22.14 -23.31
C GLY A 4 6.12 21.38 -22.09
N HIS A 5 5.48 20.22 -22.26
CA HIS A 5 4.92 19.42 -21.17
C HIS A 5 5.86 18.29 -20.72
N ALA A 6 5.75 17.85 -19.48
CA ALA A 6 6.46 16.66 -18.99
C ALA A 6 5.97 15.41 -19.75
N ILE A 7 6.90 14.58 -20.24
CA ILE A 7 6.55 13.31 -20.87
C ILE A 7 6.02 12.31 -19.85
N VAL A 8 6.59 12.34 -18.65
CA VAL A 8 6.13 11.56 -17.50
C VAL A 8 5.80 12.54 -16.36
N PRO A 9 4.53 12.94 -16.19
CA PRO A 9 4.12 13.91 -15.17
C PRO A 9 3.82 13.23 -13.82
N GLU A 10 4.70 12.32 -13.39
CA GLU A 10 4.57 11.55 -12.17
C GLU A 10 5.81 11.71 -11.28
N VAL A 11 5.70 11.39 -9.99
CA VAL A 11 6.87 11.22 -9.11
C VAL A 11 7.47 9.85 -9.38
N CYS A 12 8.71 9.82 -9.84
CA CYS A 12 9.38 8.64 -10.33
C CYS A 12 10.71 8.39 -9.64
N ILE A 13 11.14 7.13 -9.64
CA ILE A 13 12.50 6.70 -9.34
C ILE A 13 13.17 6.30 -10.65
N PHE A 14 14.22 7.02 -11.04
CA PHE A 14 15.09 6.57 -12.12
C PHE A 14 16.31 5.90 -11.51
N PHE A 15 16.49 4.63 -11.84
CA PHE A 15 17.59 3.86 -11.32
C PHE A 15 18.15 2.91 -12.40
N GLU A 16 19.47 2.89 -12.55
CA GLU A 16 20.16 2.28 -13.69
C GLU A 16 19.66 2.88 -15.01
N ASP A 17 18.98 2.08 -15.82
CA ASP A 17 18.43 2.48 -17.10
C ASP A 17 16.87 2.56 -17.09
N THR A 18 16.26 2.41 -15.95
CA THR A 18 14.80 2.19 -15.83
C THR A 18 14.12 3.27 -14.99
N LEU A 19 13.02 3.80 -15.51
CA LEU A 19 12.16 4.76 -14.82
C LEU A 19 10.93 4.04 -14.25
N PHE A 20 10.80 4.05 -12.94
CA PHE A 20 9.69 3.44 -12.21
C PHE A 20 8.74 4.50 -11.64
N ARG A 21 7.44 4.18 -11.51
CA ARG A 21 6.52 4.97 -10.69
C ARG A 21 6.94 4.88 -9.22
N GLY A 22 7.14 6.02 -8.55
CA GLY A 22 7.72 6.06 -7.21
C GLY A 22 6.93 5.25 -6.17
N ASN A 23 5.61 5.38 -6.16
CA ASN A 23 4.73 4.68 -5.21
C ASN A 23 4.44 3.20 -5.56
N ARG A 24 5.05 2.67 -6.63
CA ARG A 24 5.00 1.25 -7.02
C ARG A 24 6.34 0.55 -6.84
N THR A 25 7.33 1.29 -6.33
CA THR A 25 8.73 0.87 -6.31
C THR A 25 9.18 0.63 -4.88
N THR A 26 9.92 -0.45 -4.67
CA THR A 26 10.57 -0.76 -3.39
C THR A 26 12.06 -1.03 -3.59
N LYS A 27 12.86 -0.76 -2.55
CA LYS A 27 14.28 -1.06 -2.53
C LYS A 27 14.47 -2.53 -2.19
N LYS A 28 14.90 -3.33 -3.18
CA LYS A 28 15.06 -4.79 -3.05
C LYS A 28 16.44 -5.23 -2.59
N ASN A 29 17.46 -4.38 -2.74
CA ASN A 29 18.85 -4.72 -2.46
C ASN A 29 19.60 -3.53 -1.85
N ALA A 30 20.44 -3.80 -0.87
CA ALA A 30 21.25 -2.79 -0.19
C ALA A 30 22.64 -2.60 -0.81
N GLU A 31 23.18 -3.59 -1.54
CA GLU A 31 24.56 -3.64 -1.99
C GLU A 31 24.71 -3.59 -3.52
N HIS A 32 23.79 -4.21 -4.28
CA HIS A 32 23.89 -4.26 -5.74
C HIS A 32 23.33 -3.02 -6.43
N PHE A 33 23.89 -2.72 -7.61
CA PHE A 33 23.41 -1.63 -8.46
C PHE A 33 21.93 -1.80 -8.85
N SER A 34 21.44 -3.03 -9.06
CA SER A 34 20.00 -3.29 -9.27
C SER A 34 19.22 -3.22 -7.94
N ALA A 35 19.18 -2.01 -7.33
CA ALA A 35 18.70 -1.82 -5.97
C ALA A 35 17.18 -1.60 -5.86
N PHE A 36 16.52 -1.12 -6.90
CA PHE A 36 15.08 -0.84 -6.91
C PHE A 36 14.32 -1.73 -7.89
N ASN A 37 13.07 -2.03 -7.57
CA ASN A 37 12.18 -2.75 -8.47
C ASN A 37 10.71 -2.35 -8.24
N SER A 38 9.92 -2.43 -9.30
CA SER A 38 8.47 -2.31 -9.28
C SER A 38 7.89 -3.67 -9.67
N TYR A 39 7.49 -4.44 -8.66
CA TYR A 39 7.12 -5.86 -8.85
C TYR A 39 5.74 -6.05 -9.50
N ASN A 40 4.81 -5.17 -9.17
CA ASN A 40 3.40 -5.27 -9.59
C ASN A 40 2.99 -4.20 -10.62
N TYR A 41 3.94 -3.39 -11.11
CA TYR A 41 3.65 -2.38 -12.11
C TYR A 41 4.79 -2.26 -13.11
N PRO A 42 4.51 -2.12 -14.41
CA PRO A 42 5.54 -1.98 -15.43
C PRO A 42 6.37 -0.70 -15.27
N ALA A 43 7.58 -0.71 -15.81
CA ALA A 43 8.39 0.50 -15.94
C ALA A 43 7.69 1.54 -16.82
N LEU A 44 7.91 2.82 -16.54
CA LEU A 44 7.36 3.94 -17.31
C LEU A 44 8.26 4.33 -18.51
N ALA A 45 9.55 4.10 -18.35
CA ALA A 45 10.51 4.30 -19.45
C ALA A 45 11.77 3.45 -19.21
N LYS A 46 12.51 3.24 -20.29
CA LYS A 46 13.83 2.61 -20.28
C LYS A 46 14.80 3.41 -21.11
N ALA A 47 15.97 3.74 -20.54
CA ALA A 47 17.08 4.40 -21.22
C ALA A 47 17.94 3.36 -21.95
N GLY A 48 18.35 3.69 -23.15
CA GLY A 48 19.27 2.95 -23.98
C GLY A 48 19.97 3.95 -24.90
N VAL A 49 20.30 3.58 -26.12
CA VAL A 49 20.75 4.54 -27.14
C VAL A 49 19.67 5.63 -27.36
N HIS A 50 18.41 5.22 -27.25
CA HIS A 50 17.25 6.10 -27.22
C HIS A 50 16.40 5.80 -25.99
N ILE A 51 15.72 6.82 -25.45
CA ILE A 51 14.78 6.61 -24.33
C ILE A 51 13.46 6.10 -24.89
N LYS A 52 13.06 4.91 -24.46
CA LYS A 52 11.75 4.31 -24.78
C LYS A 52 10.77 4.60 -23.67
N TYR A 53 9.69 5.34 -23.98
CA TYR A 53 8.59 5.60 -23.05
C TYR A 53 7.46 4.59 -23.25
N PHE A 54 6.93 4.04 -22.17
CA PHE A 54 5.79 3.11 -22.17
C PHE A 54 4.51 3.89 -21.85
N ARG A 55 4.04 4.67 -22.80
CA ARG A 55 2.99 5.69 -22.62
C ARG A 55 1.67 5.14 -22.06
N SER A 56 1.32 3.88 -22.34
CA SER A 56 0.13 3.21 -21.80
C SER A 56 0.15 3.00 -20.28
N TYR A 57 1.33 3.06 -19.67
CA TYR A 57 1.51 2.92 -18.23
C TYR A 57 1.73 4.26 -17.52
N ILE A 58 1.86 5.36 -18.26
CA ILE A 58 2.05 6.69 -17.69
C ILE A 58 0.67 7.27 -17.34
N HIS A 59 0.53 7.74 -16.11
CA HIS A 59 -0.66 8.46 -15.67
C HIS A 59 -0.53 9.94 -16.07
N TYR A 60 -1.43 10.39 -16.92
CA TYR A 60 -1.51 11.80 -17.32
C TYR A 60 -2.61 12.50 -16.53
N PRO A 61 -2.34 13.68 -15.95
CA PRO A 61 -3.38 14.45 -15.28
C PRO A 61 -4.43 14.93 -16.29
N GLU A 62 -5.65 15.16 -15.81
CA GLU A 62 -6.70 15.76 -16.60
C GLU A 62 -6.26 17.14 -17.14
N PRO A 63 -6.70 17.51 -18.37
CA PRO A 63 -6.41 18.81 -18.94
C PRO A 63 -6.84 19.95 -18.00
N GLY A 64 -5.90 20.84 -17.70
CA GLY A 64 -6.15 21.98 -16.81
C GLY A 64 -6.07 21.64 -15.31
N ALA A 65 -5.73 20.42 -14.93
CA ALA A 65 -5.50 20.06 -13.53
C ALA A 65 -4.39 20.95 -12.91
N LYS A 66 -4.67 21.48 -11.72
CA LYS A 66 -3.73 22.30 -10.96
C LYS A 66 -3.17 21.50 -9.79
N LEU A 67 -1.88 21.68 -9.51
CA LEU A 67 -1.25 21.11 -8.33
C LEU A 67 -1.94 21.62 -7.06
N ARG A 68 -2.37 20.68 -6.22
CA ARG A 68 -2.94 20.98 -4.90
C ARG A 68 -2.02 20.41 -3.83
N LEU A 69 -1.49 21.29 -2.98
CA LEU A 69 -0.72 20.87 -1.82
C LEU A 69 -1.65 20.42 -0.70
N ARG A 70 -1.34 19.23 -0.16
CA ARG A 70 -1.99 18.69 1.03
C ARG A 70 -0.89 18.36 2.04
N LEU A 71 -0.90 19.06 3.16
CA LEU A 71 0.21 19.06 4.12
C LEU A 71 -0.12 18.35 5.43
N LYS A 72 -1.37 17.95 5.61
CA LYS A 72 -1.79 17.23 6.81
C LYS A 72 -1.40 15.75 6.70
N ILE A 73 -0.61 15.29 7.66
CA ILE A 73 -0.17 13.89 7.75
C ILE A 73 -0.36 13.43 9.19
N ASP A 74 -1.06 12.31 9.39
CA ASP A 74 -1.14 11.66 10.69
C ASP A 74 -0.17 10.46 10.72
N ARG A 75 0.70 10.40 11.73
CA ARG A 75 1.76 9.40 11.86
C ARG A 75 1.36 8.21 12.76
N ASN A 76 0.14 8.17 13.25
CA ASN A 76 -0.35 7.13 14.16
C ASN A 76 -0.67 5.83 13.40
N VAL A 77 0.28 5.35 12.64
CA VAL A 77 0.25 4.13 11.83
C VAL A 77 1.37 3.19 12.27
N ALA A 78 1.07 1.90 12.38
CA ALA A 78 2.07 0.88 12.65
C ALA A 78 1.99 -0.27 11.64
N ILE A 79 3.03 -1.11 11.59
CA ILE A 79 3.07 -2.32 10.79
C ILE A 79 3.04 -3.52 11.73
N LEU A 80 2.09 -4.43 11.51
CA LEU A 80 2.03 -5.74 12.14
C LEU A 80 2.43 -6.80 11.13
N LYS A 81 3.69 -7.22 11.17
CA LYS A 81 4.19 -8.30 10.32
C LYS A 81 3.97 -9.64 10.97
N LEU A 82 3.24 -10.53 10.31
CA LEU A 82 3.01 -11.89 10.78
C LEU A 82 4.24 -12.77 10.57
N PHE A 83 4.54 -13.62 11.53
CA PHE A 83 5.57 -14.63 11.47
C PHE A 83 5.13 -15.91 12.20
N PRO A 84 5.67 -17.09 11.86
CA PRO A 84 5.37 -18.33 12.57
C PRO A 84 5.74 -18.22 14.05
N GLY A 85 4.77 -18.52 14.93
CA GLY A 85 4.97 -18.41 16.38
C GLY A 85 4.66 -17.04 16.99
N ILE A 86 4.10 -16.09 16.22
CA ILE A 86 3.63 -14.82 16.79
C ILE A 86 2.62 -15.09 17.91
N THR A 87 2.78 -14.41 19.04
CA THR A 87 1.94 -14.61 20.23
C THR A 87 0.81 -13.59 20.29
N GLN A 88 -0.25 -13.94 21.04
CA GLN A 88 -1.35 -13.00 21.33
C GLN A 88 -0.83 -11.74 22.01
N HIS A 89 0.09 -11.85 22.96
CA HIS A 89 0.68 -10.70 23.66
C HIS A 89 1.37 -9.72 22.69
N THR A 90 2.08 -10.24 21.68
CA THR A 90 2.73 -9.39 20.68
C THR A 90 1.70 -8.62 19.85
N VAL A 91 0.65 -9.31 19.39
CA VAL A 91 -0.43 -8.68 18.60
C VAL A 91 -1.18 -7.67 19.45
N HIS A 92 -1.56 -8.05 20.66
CA HIS A 92 -2.24 -7.18 21.63
C HIS A 92 -1.44 -5.91 21.91
N ALA A 93 -0.14 -6.03 22.18
CA ALA A 93 0.73 -4.88 22.45
C ALA A 93 0.79 -3.89 21.30
N ILE A 94 0.85 -4.39 20.04
CA ILE A 94 0.88 -3.53 18.85
C ILE A 94 -0.48 -2.85 18.64
N LEU A 95 -1.58 -3.59 18.77
CA LEU A 95 -2.94 -3.06 18.56
C LEU A 95 -3.39 -2.10 19.68
N ASN A 96 -2.67 -2.05 20.80
CA ASN A 96 -2.93 -1.14 21.91
C ASN A 96 -1.85 -0.04 22.09
N ILE A 97 -1.05 0.21 21.05
CA ILE A 97 -0.14 1.39 21.04
C ILE A 97 -0.99 2.66 21.24
N PRO A 98 -0.63 3.53 22.18
CA PRO A 98 -1.35 4.78 22.41
C PRO A 98 -1.50 5.62 21.15
N SER A 99 -2.69 6.16 20.93
CA SER A 99 -3.04 6.98 19.77
C SER A 99 -2.96 6.27 18.40
N LEU A 100 -2.79 4.96 18.35
CA LEU A 100 -2.80 4.20 17.11
C LEU A 100 -4.13 4.40 16.36
N LYS A 101 -4.06 4.71 15.08
CA LYS A 101 -5.23 4.91 14.21
C LYS A 101 -5.32 3.89 13.08
N ALA A 102 -4.20 3.38 12.62
CA ALA A 102 -4.19 2.37 11.57
C ALA A 102 -3.03 1.38 11.66
N ILE A 103 -3.26 0.19 11.09
CA ILE A 103 -2.28 -0.89 10.98
C ILE A 103 -2.18 -1.35 9.52
N VAL A 104 -0.95 -1.50 9.05
CA VAL A 104 -0.65 -2.34 7.88
C VAL A 104 -0.35 -3.74 8.40
N LEU A 105 -1.28 -4.67 8.16
CA LEU A 105 -1.12 -6.08 8.49
C LEU A 105 -0.37 -6.78 7.35
N GLU A 106 0.90 -7.10 7.54
CA GLU A 106 1.67 -7.89 6.57
C GLU A 106 1.43 -9.38 6.80
N SER A 107 0.58 -9.96 5.95
CA SER A 107 0.10 -11.34 6.04
C SER A 107 0.82 -12.31 5.08
N PHE A 108 0.53 -13.60 5.20
CA PHE A 108 1.18 -14.64 4.40
C PHE A 108 0.53 -14.79 3.01
N GLY A 109 1.36 -15.07 2.00
CA GLY A 109 0.89 -15.39 0.65
C GLY A 109 -0.10 -14.36 0.09
N ALA A 110 -1.24 -14.81 -0.39
CA ALA A 110 -2.29 -13.95 -0.97
C ALA A 110 -3.22 -13.29 0.07
N GLY A 111 -2.75 -13.11 1.31
CA GLY A 111 -3.54 -12.44 2.36
C GLY A 111 -3.98 -13.36 3.50
N ASN A 112 -3.27 -14.47 3.74
CA ASN A 112 -3.62 -15.44 4.78
C ASN A 112 -3.07 -15.05 6.16
N ALA A 113 -3.79 -15.47 7.22
CA ALA A 113 -3.44 -15.25 8.61
C ALA A 113 -3.44 -16.57 9.40
N PRO A 114 -2.87 -16.59 10.64
CA PRO A 114 -2.93 -17.77 11.48
C PRO A 114 -4.38 -18.20 11.78
N ARG A 115 -4.67 -19.51 11.71
CA ARG A 115 -5.99 -20.08 12.07
C ARG A 115 -6.14 -20.15 13.60
N ARG A 116 -6.22 -18.99 14.24
CA ARG A 116 -6.36 -18.84 15.69
C ARG A 116 -7.47 -17.87 16.00
N GLU A 117 -8.47 -18.30 16.72
CA GLU A 117 -9.66 -17.49 17.08
C GLU A 117 -9.23 -16.18 17.79
N TRP A 118 -8.30 -16.29 18.77
CA TRP A 118 -7.80 -15.12 19.49
C TRP A 118 -7.26 -14.03 18.55
N PHE A 119 -6.65 -14.41 17.42
CA PHE A 119 -6.07 -13.45 16.47
C PHE A 119 -7.15 -12.60 15.81
N TYR A 120 -8.22 -13.23 15.35
CA TYR A 120 -9.35 -12.52 14.73
C TYR A 120 -10.11 -11.67 15.75
N ASN A 121 -10.23 -12.13 16.99
CA ASN A 121 -10.84 -11.37 18.07
C ASN A 121 -10.06 -10.10 18.39
N GLU A 122 -8.73 -10.17 18.50
CA GLU A 122 -7.87 -8.98 18.69
C GLU A 122 -8.02 -7.95 17.55
N LEU A 123 -8.07 -8.42 16.29
CA LEU A 123 -8.28 -7.54 15.13
C LEU A 123 -9.68 -6.91 15.14
N LYS A 124 -10.70 -7.71 15.46
CA LYS A 124 -12.08 -7.23 15.56
C LYS A 124 -12.22 -6.16 16.65
N GLU A 125 -11.73 -6.43 17.84
CA GLU A 125 -11.73 -5.47 18.96
C GLU A 125 -11.00 -4.17 18.60
N ALA A 126 -9.86 -4.25 17.89
CA ALA A 126 -9.15 -3.10 17.42
C ALA A 126 -9.96 -2.29 16.38
N ASN A 127 -10.61 -2.97 15.43
CA ASN A 127 -11.50 -2.32 14.45
C ASN A 127 -12.73 -1.69 15.12
N ASP A 128 -13.31 -2.36 16.13
CA ASP A 128 -14.46 -1.83 16.90
C ASP A 128 -14.07 -0.57 17.72
N ARG A 129 -12.79 -0.43 18.09
CA ARG A 129 -12.23 0.81 18.68
C ARG A 129 -11.93 1.89 17.64
N GLY A 130 -12.17 1.63 16.35
CA GLY A 130 -11.92 2.57 15.25
C GLY A 130 -10.53 2.49 14.61
N ILE A 131 -9.69 1.50 14.96
CA ILE A 131 -8.40 1.29 14.31
C ILE A 131 -8.64 0.66 12.94
N ILE A 132 -8.12 1.30 11.90
CA ILE A 132 -8.23 0.82 10.52
C ILE A 132 -7.13 -0.20 10.27
N ILE A 133 -7.50 -1.40 9.80
CA ILE A 133 -6.55 -2.48 9.52
C ILE A 133 -6.57 -2.80 8.04
N VAL A 134 -5.43 -2.66 7.37
CA VAL A 134 -5.27 -2.94 5.94
C VAL A 134 -4.37 -4.15 5.77
N ASN A 135 -4.88 -5.19 5.12
CA ASN A 135 -4.14 -6.42 4.83
C ASN A 135 -3.29 -6.28 3.58
N LYS A 136 -2.00 -6.49 3.70
CA LYS A 136 -1.01 -6.47 2.62
C LYS A 136 -0.20 -7.77 2.64
N SER A 137 0.11 -8.31 1.48
CA SER A 137 0.96 -9.49 1.37
C SER A 137 2.42 -9.19 1.74
N GLN A 138 3.10 -10.12 2.42
CA GLN A 138 4.57 -10.08 2.58
C GLN A 138 5.30 -10.39 1.28
N CYS A 139 4.62 -10.99 0.30
CA CYS A 139 5.21 -11.26 -1.01
C CYS A 139 5.42 -9.96 -1.78
N SER A 140 6.54 -9.90 -2.51
CA SER A 140 6.87 -8.76 -3.35
C SER A 140 5.98 -8.65 -4.58
N THR A 141 5.48 -9.81 -5.09
CA THR A 141 4.59 -9.90 -6.25
C THR A 141 3.23 -10.42 -5.87
N GLY A 142 2.22 -10.06 -6.65
CA GLY A 142 0.84 -10.49 -6.47
C GLY A 142 0.01 -9.52 -5.65
N SER A 143 -1.25 -9.87 -5.43
CA SER A 143 -2.27 -9.08 -4.77
C SER A 143 -2.87 -9.83 -3.59
N VAL A 144 -3.41 -9.10 -2.63
CA VAL A 144 -4.23 -9.66 -1.56
C VAL A 144 -5.63 -9.99 -2.10
N GLU A 145 -6.02 -11.25 -2.00
CA GLU A 145 -7.35 -11.74 -2.39
C GLU A 145 -8.22 -11.98 -1.14
N MET A 146 -8.97 -10.95 -0.75
CA MET A 146 -9.88 -11.03 0.40
C MET A 146 -11.12 -11.87 0.06
N GLY A 147 -11.53 -12.73 1.00
CA GLY A 147 -12.75 -13.53 0.86
C GLY A 147 -12.63 -14.81 0.04
N ARG A 148 -11.47 -15.12 -0.56
CA ARG A 148 -11.27 -16.34 -1.37
C ARG A 148 -11.06 -17.60 -0.51
N TYR A 149 -10.40 -17.45 0.62
CA TYR A 149 -10.10 -18.54 1.56
C TYR A 149 -10.76 -18.28 2.91
N GLU A 150 -11.01 -19.35 3.68
CA GLU A 150 -11.60 -19.26 5.02
C GLU A 150 -10.86 -18.26 5.93
N THR A 151 -9.52 -18.29 5.91
CA THR A 151 -8.69 -17.37 6.69
C THR A 151 -8.86 -15.91 6.28
N SER A 152 -9.07 -15.65 4.99
CA SER A 152 -9.32 -14.30 4.48
C SER A 152 -10.76 -13.85 4.73
N LEU A 153 -11.74 -14.77 4.77
CA LEU A 153 -13.12 -14.47 5.21
C LEU A 153 -13.15 -14.02 6.68
N ASN A 154 -12.40 -14.69 7.55
CA ASN A 154 -12.30 -14.29 8.96
C ASN A 154 -11.68 -12.90 9.14
N LEU A 155 -10.73 -12.51 8.29
CA LEU A 155 -10.18 -11.15 8.26
C LEU A 155 -11.25 -10.13 7.82
N VAL A 156 -12.02 -10.43 6.79
CA VAL A 156 -13.15 -9.58 6.36
C VAL A 156 -14.16 -9.40 7.49
N ASN A 157 -14.53 -10.48 8.18
CA ASN A 157 -15.46 -10.45 9.33
C ASN A 157 -14.90 -9.65 10.51
N ALA A 158 -13.59 -9.57 10.66
CA ALA A 158 -12.91 -8.73 11.63
C ALA A 158 -12.76 -7.25 11.18
N GLY A 159 -13.31 -6.88 10.02
CA GLY A 159 -13.28 -5.50 9.50
C GLY A 159 -11.98 -5.11 8.80
N VAL A 160 -11.15 -6.08 8.44
CA VAL A 160 -9.88 -5.85 7.72
C VAL A 160 -10.13 -5.56 6.25
N ILE A 161 -9.45 -4.57 5.70
CA ILE A 161 -9.59 -4.10 4.32
C ILE A 161 -8.43 -4.64 3.46
N SER A 162 -8.67 -4.86 2.15
CA SER A 162 -7.62 -5.22 1.20
C SER A 162 -6.66 -4.06 0.95
N GLY A 163 -5.36 -4.34 0.94
CA GLY A 163 -4.31 -3.45 0.44
C GLY A 163 -3.96 -3.71 -1.02
N PHE A 164 -4.67 -4.62 -1.67
CA PHE A 164 -4.45 -5.01 -3.07
C PHE A 164 -2.99 -5.41 -3.33
N ASP A 165 -2.39 -4.86 -4.39
CA ASP A 165 -0.99 -5.07 -4.80
C ASP A 165 -0.06 -3.91 -4.41
N CYS A 166 -0.51 -3.04 -3.48
CA CYS A 166 0.24 -1.87 -3.01
C CYS A 166 1.56 -2.28 -2.34
N THR A 167 2.59 -1.47 -2.44
CA THR A 167 3.81 -1.66 -1.64
C THR A 167 3.56 -1.27 -0.17
N THR A 168 4.35 -1.79 0.77
CA THR A 168 4.23 -1.40 2.19
C THR A 168 4.44 0.09 2.38
N GLU A 169 5.46 0.64 1.70
CA GLU A 169 5.81 2.06 1.75
C GLU A 169 4.67 2.95 1.27
N ALA A 170 4.06 2.60 0.13
CA ALA A 170 2.94 3.35 -0.43
C ALA A 170 1.68 3.22 0.44
N MET A 171 1.41 2.04 1.02
CA MET A 171 0.27 1.85 1.92
C MET A 171 0.40 2.64 3.21
N VAL A 172 1.58 2.64 3.84
CA VAL A 172 1.86 3.47 5.02
C VAL A 172 1.68 4.95 4.69
N ALA A 173 2.26 5.43 3.58
CA ALA A 173 2.12 6.81 3.15
C ALA A 173 0.66 7.19 2.86
N LYS A 174 -0.10 6.30 2.20
CA LYS A 174 -1.53 6.48 1.92
C LYS A 174 -2.35 6.58 3.21
N LEU A 175 -2.11 5.70 4.19
CA LEU A 175 -2.78 5.77 5.49
C LEU A 175 -2.48 7.07 6.23
N MET A 176 -1.19 7.46 6.31
CA MET A 176 -0.80 8.73 6.95
C MET A 176 -1.47 9.94 6.30
N TYR A 177 -1.55 9.94 4.97
CA TYR A 177 -2.23 10.98 4.20
C TYR A 177 -3.73 11.01 4.49
N LEU A 178 -4.42 9.87 4.36
CA LEU A 178 -5.86 9.79 4.54
C LEU A 178 -6.29 10.13 5.96
N LEU A 179 -5.56 9.67 6.97
CA LEU A 179 -5.80 10.00 8.38
C LEU A 179 -5.55 11.48 8.70
N GLY A 180 -4.70 12.15 7.93
CA GLY A 180 -4.47 13.59 8.06
C GLY A 180 -5.53 14.44 7.39
N GLU A 181 -6.16 13.94 6.31
CA GLU A 181 -7.13 14.67 5.50
C GLU A 181 -8.59 14.46 5.94
N TYR A 182 -8.90 13.28 6.51
CA TYR A 182 -10.27 12.87 6.84
C TYR A 182 -10.41 12.52 8.32
N ASP A 183 -11.41 13.09 8.97
CA ASP A 183 -11.72 12.81 10.39
C ASP A 183 -12.60 11.56 10.57
N SER A 184 -13.29 11.13 9.52
CA SER A 184 -14.18 9.96 9.55
C SER A 184 -13.46 8.68 9.10
N ALA A 185 -13.54 7.63 9.92
CA ALA A 185 -13.03 6.31 9.58
C ALA A 185 -13.65 5.76 8.28
N ASP A 186 -14.95 6.01 8.04
CA ASP A 186 -15.62 5.55 6.82
C ASP A 186 -15.10 6.25 5.58
N ALA A 187 -14.80 7.55 5.66
CA ALA A 187 -14.15 8.28 4.57
C ALA A 187 -12.75 7.73 4.27
N VAL A 188 -11.96 7.44 5.31
CA VAL A 188 -10.64 6.81 5.14
C VAL A 188 -10.77 5.43 4.51
N LYS A 189 -11.70 4.59 4.98
CA LYS A 189 -11.97 3.25 4.42
C LYS A 189 -12.40 3.32 2.95
N HIS A 190 -13.25 4.28 2.59
CA HIS A 190 -13.65 4.52 1.21
C HIS A 190 -12.43 4.82 0.31
N TRP A 191 -11.59 5.77 0.71
CA TRP A 191 -10.42 6.15 -0.08
C TRP A 191 -9.31 5.10 -0.09
N LEU A 192 -9.29 4.17 0.87
CA LEU A 192 -8.38 3.02 0.84
C LEU A 192 -8.71 2.06 -0.31
N SER A 193 -9.98 1.97 -0.72
CA SER A 193 -10.40 1.14 -1.86
C SER A 193 -10.26 1.82 -3.23
N VAL A 194 -9.78 3.08 -3.27
CA VAL A 194 -9.57 3.86 -4.51
C VAL A 194 -8.08 4.06 -4.76
N SER A 195 -7.62 3.86 -5.98
CA SER A 195 -6.24 4.24 -6.37
C SER A 195 -6.18 5.76 -6.56
N ILE A 196 -5.44 6.45 -5.67
CA ILE A 196 -5.38 7.93 -5.65
C ILE A 196 -4.32 8.46 -6.62
N CYS A 197 -3.16 7.80 -6.63
CA CYS A 197 -1.99 8.22 -7.42
C CYS A 197 -1.38 7.04 -8.19
N GLY A 198 -2.16 6.02 -8.52
CA GLY A 198 -1.68 4.83 -9.20
C GLY A 198 -0.84 3.90 -8.33
N GLU A 199 -0.98 4.00 -7.00
CA GLU A 199 -0.21 3.23 -6.01
C GLU A 199 -0.65 1.77 -5.90
N MET A 200 -1.82 1.43 -6.45
CA MET A 200 -2.33 0.06 -6.48
C MET A 200 -3.16 -0.18 -7.73
N THR A 201 -3.28 -1.44 -8.13
CA THR A 201 -4.19 -1.93 -9.17
C THR A 201 -5.48 -2.41 -8.51
N ILE A 202 -6.60 -1.85 -8.92
CA ILE A 202 -7.93 -2.29 -8.51
C ILE A 202 -8.46 -3.14 -9.66
N ASN A 203 -8.51 -4.46 -9.45
CA ASN A 203 -9.17 -5.35 -10.40
C ASN A 203 -10.68 -5.11 -10.27
N GLY A 204 -11.28 -4.55 -11.32
CA GLY A 204 -12.72 -4.43 -11.47
C GLY A 204 -13.39 -5.76 -11.80
#